data_18722e42231b54f18ea19934d0438b80
#
_entry.id   18722e42231b54f18ea19934d0438b80
#
_cell.length_a   1.000
_cell.length_b   1.000
_cell.length_c   1.000
_cell.angle_alpha   90.00
_cell.angle_beta   90.00
_cell.angle_gamma   90.00
#
_symmetry.space_group_name_H-M   'P 1'
#
loop_
_entity.id
_entity.type
_entity.pdbx_description
1 polymer ?
#
loop_
_entity_poly.entity_id
_entity_poly.type
_entity_poly.pdbx_seq_one_letter_code
_entity_poly.pdbx_strand_id
1 'polypeptide(L)'
;NKNLDVLLEQVFKHAAHYELMLDFHVDEGLEPEAAAFDRIVDLTHQFSMAGRVLCGHACSLSVRPTDEVSRVISKAADAGVALTVLPTTNLWLQDNQNGTTPRLRGLAPMHELRAAGVPVLLGADNVADPFFSMGTYDALDVLRNASIAAHLAPADWLDSITTNPARAMGRDINEIKIGGSADFILIEGNSWEDALRSPKASRQVFRAGRTQSIGKEAA
;
A
#
# COMPACT_ATOMS: atom_id res chain seq x y z
N ASN A 1 -19.88 -16.27 -1.26
CA ASN A 1 -20.18 -17.12 -0.10
C ASN A 1 -21.13 -16.36 0.84
N LYS A 2 -22.43 -16.78 0.91
CA LYS A 2 -23.47 -16.07 1.70
C LYS A 2 -23.09 -15.82 3.17
N ASN A 3 -22.33 -16.71 3.79
CA ASN A 3 -21.87 -16.54 5.16
C ASN A 3 -20.82 -15.42 5.28
N LEU A 4 -19.93 -15.29 4.29
CA LEU A 4 -18.92 -14.24 4.27
C LEU A 4 -19.57 -12.85 4.14
N ASP A 5 -20.57 -12.72 3.26
CA ASP A 5 -21.29 -11.46 3.08
C ASP A 5 -21.98 -11.00 4.36
N VAL A 6 -22.63 -11.93 5.07
CA VAL A 6 -23.28 -11.62 6.36
C VAL A 6 -22.26 -11.19 7.42
N LEU A 7 -21.11 -11.88 7.49
CA LEU A 7 -20.05 -11.54 8.45
C LEU A 7 -19.41 -10.17 8.13
N LEU A 8 -19.11 -9.89 6.87
CA LEU A 8 -18.59 -8.59 6.46
C LEU A 8 -19.56 -7.46 6.82
N GLU A 9 -20.85 -7.67 6.53
CA GLU A 9 -21.86 -6.65 6.86
C GLU A 9 -21.97 -6.40 8.38
N GLN A 10 -21.83 -7.45 9.20
CA GLN A 10 -21.77 -7.29 10.65
C GLN A 10 -20.54 -6.52 11.10
N VAL A 11 -19.35 -6.80 10.53
CA VAL A 11 -18.11 -6.06 10.81
C VAL A 11 -18.28 -4.58 10.50
N PHE A 12 -18.81 -4.26 9.30
CA PHE A 12 -19.07 -2.88 8.91
C PHE A 12 -20.07 -2.18 9.83
N LYS A 13 -21.16 -2.86 10.21
CA LYS A 13 -22.15 -2.34 11.14
C LYS A 13 -21.55 -1.97 12.50
N HIS A 14 -20.73 -2.86 13.06
CA HIS A 14 -20.05 -2.60 14.33
C HIS A 14 -19.01 -1.49 14.20
N ALA A 15 -18.17 -1.52 13.16
CA ALA A 15 -17.17 -0.48 12.93
C ALA A 15 -17.81 0.90 12.75
N ALA A 16 -18.91 1.00 12.01
CA ALA A 16 -19.64 2.24 11.86
C ALA A 16 -20.22 2.75 13.19
N HIS A 17 -20.79 1.83 13.99
CA HIS A 17 -21.38 2.17 15.30
C HIS A 17 -20.38 2.67 16.32
N TYR A 18 -19.17 2.06 16.33
CA TYR A 18 -18.09 2.43 17.28
C TYR A 18 -17.06 3.38 16.67
N GLU A 19 -17.32 3.93 15.51
CA GLU A 19 -16.44 4.86 14.79
C GLU A 19 -15.01 4.29 14.54
N LEU A 20 -14.90 2.97 14.37
CA LEU A 20 -13.65 2.30 14.12
C LEU A 20 -13.20 2.41 12.66
N MET A 21 -11.91 2.30 12.44
CA MET A 21 -11.32 2.07 11.12
C MET A 21 -11.28 0.57 10.84
N LEU A 22 -11.30 0.21 9.55
CA LEU A 22 -11.18 -1.17 9.09
C LEU A 22 -9.95 -1.30 8.20
N ASP A 23 -9.22 -2.39 8.37
CA ASP A 23 -8.09 -2.78 7.54
C ASP A 23 -8.27 -4.25 7.12
N PHE A 24 -8.26 -4.50 5.81
CA PHE A 24 -8.52 -5.81 5.22
C PHE A 24 -7.36 -6.27 4.35
N HIS A 25 -6.90 -7.52 4.54
CA HIS A 25 -6.15 -8.23 3.52
C HIS A 25 -7.15 -8.91 2.59
N VAL A 26 -7.14 -8.54 1.31
CA VAL A 26 -8.23 -8.92 0.40
C VAL A 26 -7.73 -9.20 -1.02
N ASP A 27 -8.29 -10.23 -1.64
CA ASP A 27 -8.05 -10.63 -3.04
C ASP A 27 -6.54 -10.67 -3.37
N GLU A 28 -5.75 -11.26 -2.45
CA GLU A 28 -4.30 -11.39 -2.58
C GLU A 28 -3.91 -12.36 -3.69
N GLY A 29 -4.73 -13.36 -3.96
CA GLY A 29 -4.51 -14.32 -5.05
C GLY A 29 -4.75 -13.70 -6.44
N LEU A 30 -4.52 -14.52 -7.46
CA LEU A 30 -4.68 -14.15 -8.87
C LEU A 30 -5.94 -14.75 -9.49
N GLU A 31 -6.94 -15.07 -8.68
CA GLU A 31 -8.25 -15.55 -9.12
C GLU A 31 -9.06 -14.36 -9.66
N PRO A 32 -9.35 -14.32 -10.98
CA PRO A 32 -10.07 -13.17 -11.57
C PRO A 32 -11.51 -13.03 -11.07
N GLU A 33 -12.09 -14.12 -10.57
CA GLU A 33 -13.42 -14.16 -9.94
C GLU A 33 -13.44 -13.71 -8.48
N ALA A 34 -12.27 -13.46 -7.85
CA ALA A 34 -12.21 -12.89 -6.52
C ALA A 34 -12.82 -11.48 -6.51
N ALA A 35 -13.80 -11.26 -5.65
CA ALA A 35 -14.58 -10.01 -5.61
C ALA A 35 -14.84 -9.52 -4.18
N ALA A 36 -13.97 -9.89 -3.23
CA ALA A 36 -14.11 -9.41 -1.87
C ALA A 36 -13.79 -7.92 -1.76
N PHE A 37 -12.85 -7.41 -2.56
CA PHE A 37 -12.59 -5.98 -2.67
C PHE A 37 -13.83 -5.21 -3.16
N ASP A 38 -14.50 -5.69 -4.21
CA ASP A 38 -15.74 -5.07 -4.71
C ASP A 38 -16.81 -5.00 -3.61
N ARG A 39 -16.96 -6.08 -2.83
CA ARG A 39 -17.94 -6.14 -1.74
C ARG A 39 -17.58 -5.17 -0.60
N ILE A 40 -16.31 -5.03 -0.25
CA ILE A 40 -15.84 -4.09 0.76
C ILE A 40 -16.10 -2.64 0.29
N VAL A 41 -15.86 -2.35 -0.98
CA VAL A 41 -16.15 -1.04 -1.58
C VAL A 41 -17.65 -0.72 -1.46
N ASP A 42 -18.53 -1.66 -1.84
CA ASP A 42 -19.97 -1.47 -1.75
C ASP A 42 -20.43 -1.25 -0.29
N LEU A 43 -19.87 -2.00 0.67
CA LEU A 43 -20.18 -1.85 2.10
C LEU A 43 -19.62 -0.52 2.66
N THR A 44 -18.45 -0.08 2.22
CA THR A 44 -17.88 1.21 2.62
C THR A 44 -18.84 2.35 2.27
N HIS A 45 -19.38 2.33 1.06
CA HIS A 45 -20.40 3.29 0.63
C HIS A 45 -21.71 3.13 1.43
N GLN A 46 -22.22 1.90 1.56
CA GLN A 46 -23.48 1.59 2.26
C GLN A 46 -23.46 2.08 3.71
N PHE A 47 -22.36 1.92 4.43
CA PHE A 47 -22.21 2.29 5.84
C PHE A 47 -21.62 3.70 6.04
N SER A 48 -21.43 4.48 4.97
CA SER A 48 -20.86 5.84 5.02
C SER A 48 -19.49 5.88 5.74
N MET A 49 -18.61 4.93 5.44
CA MET A 49 -17.30 4.77 6.08
C MET A 49 -16.15 5.35 5.23
N ALA A 50 -16.43 6.34 4.39
CA ALA A 50 -15.40 7.00 3.56
C ALA A 50 -14.21 7.47 4.41
N GLY A 51 -12.98 7.15 3.95
CA GLY A 51 -11.74 7.49 4.64
C GLY A 51 -11.41 6.64 5.87
N ARG A 52 -12.25 5.64 6.21
CA ARG A 52 -12.05 4.75 7.35
C ARG A 52 -11.81 3.28 6.96
N VAL A 53 -11.70 2.99 5.68
CA VAL A 53 -11.47 1.63 5.17
C VAL A 53 -10.20 1.59 4.34
N LEU A 54 -9.29 0.71 4.74
CA LEU A 54 -8.05 0.38 4.05
C LEU A 54 -8.14 -1.06 3.57
N CYS A 55 -7.72 -1.30 2.34
CA CYS A 55 -7.55 -2.64 1.79
C CYS A 55 -6.08 -2.88 1.46
N GLY A 56 -5.57 -4.06 1.74
CA GLY A 56 -4.26 -4.53 1.29
C GLY A 56 -4.38 -5.48 0.10
N HIS A 57 -3.36 -5.53 -0.75
CA HIS A 57 -3.18 -6.42 -1.90
C HIS A 57 -4.05 -6.10 -3.11
N ALA A 58 -5.27 -6.61 -3.19
CA ALA A 58 -6.15 -6.55 -4.37
C ALA A 58 -5.46 -7.00 -5.67
N CYS A 59 -4.60 -8.03 -5.60
CA CYS A 59 -3.80 -8.54 -6.71
C CYS A 59 -4.67 -9.09 -7.84
N SER A 60 -5.85 -9.63 -7.52
CA SER A 60 -6.81 -10.15 -8.50
C SER A 60 -7.20 -9.11 -9.56
N LEU A 61 -7.17 -7.81 -9.21
CA LEU A 61 -7.44 -6.74 -10.18
C LEU A 61 -6.48 -6.75 -11.37
N SER A 62 -5.25 -7.27 -11.19
CA SER A 62 -4.23 -7.31 -12.26
C SER A 62 -4.55 -8.32 -13.36
N VAL A 63 -5.48 -9.25 -13.13
CA VAL A 63 -5.85 -10.33 -14.07
C VAL A 63 -7.31 -10.27 -14.52
N ARG A 64 -8.08 -9.31 -14.01
CA ARG A 64 -9.49 -9.09 -14.39
C ARG A 64 -9.61 -8.30 -15.69
N PRO A 65 -10.75 -8.39 -16.41
CA PRO A 65 -11.04 -7.55 -17.58
C PRO A 65 -10.97 -6.06 -17.25
N THR A 66 -10.38 -5.27 -18.15
CA THR A 66 -10.11 -3.83 -17.93
C THR A 66 -11.36 -3.00 -17.63
N ASP A 67 -12.49 -3.33 -18.25
CA ASP A 67 -13.76 -2.64 -18.00
C ASP A 67 -14.33 -2.93 -16.60
N GLU A 68 -14.14 -4.13 -16.08
CA GLU A 68 -14.49 -4.48 -14.70
C GLU A 68 -13.59 -3.76 -13.70
N VAL A 69 -12.28 -3.77 -13.94
CA VAL A 69 -11.30 -3.05 -13.11
C VAL A 69 -11.62 -1.56 -13.07
N SER A 70 -11.90 -0.95 -14.21
CA SER A 70 -12.24 0.49 -14.27
C SER A 70 -13.51 0.81 -13.45
N ARG A 71 -14.51 -0.06 -13.50
CA ARG A 71 -15.75 0.12 -12.72
C ARG A 71 -15.52 0.03 -11.21
N VAL A 72 -14.77 -0.98 -10.75
CA VAL A 72 -14.53 -1.14 -9.32
C VAL A 72 -13.60 -0.04 -8.77
N ILE A 73 -12.62 0.40 -9.54
CA ILE A 73 -11.74 1.50 -9.17
C ILE A 73 -12.53 2.81 -9.02
N SER A 74 -13.43 3.11 -9.97
CA SER A 74 -14.31 4.29 -9.84
C SER A 74 -15.16 4.23 -8.59
N LYS A 75 -15.78 3.08 -8.31
CA LYS A 75 -16.55 2.89 -7.07
C LYS A 75 -15.70 3.04 -5.81
N ALA A 76 -14.46 2.54 -5.82
CA ALA A 76 -13.55 2.64 -4.68
C ALA A 76 -13.16 4.10 -4.38
N ALA A 77 -12.94 4.91 -5.43
CA ALA A 77 -12.72 6.34 -5.30
C ALA A 77 -13.95 7.05 -4.72
N ASP A 78 -15.14 6.79 -5.26
CA ASP A 78 -16.41 7.37 -4.78
C ASP A 78 -16.72 6.97 -3.32
N ALA A 79 -16.40 5.74 -2.94
CA ALA A 79 -16.59 5.23 -1.58
C ALA A 79 -15.52 5.74 -0.60
N GLY A 80 -14.42 6.31 -1.07
CA GLY A 80 -13.32 6.79 -0.24
C GLY A 80 -12.52 5.66 0.41
N VAL A 81 -12.37 4.52 -0.28
CA VAL A 81 -11.50 3.41 0.14
C VAL A 81 -10.05 3.74 -0.22
N ALA A 82 -9.12 3.43 0.68
CA ALA A 82 -7.69 3.48 0.39
C ALA A 82 -7.15 2.07 0.08
N LEU A 83 -6.09 1.97 -0.73
CA LEU A 83 -5.47 0.70 -1.07
C LEU A 83 -3.97 0.70 -0.78
N THR A 84 -3.51 -0.29 -0.02
CA THR A 84 -2.08 -0.58 0.17
C THR A 84 -1.63 -1.64 -0.84
N VAL A 85 -0.73 -1.27 -1.73
CA VAL A 85 -0.03 -2.21 -2.60
C VAL A 85 1.24 -2.69 -1.90
N LEU A 86 1.52 -3.97 -1.99
CA LEU A 86 2.57 -4.67 -1.24
C LEU A 86 3.59 -5.30 -2.21
N PRO A 87 4.35 -4.47 -2.96
CA PRO A 87 5.05 -4.91 -4.16
C PRO A 87 6.08 -6.01 -3.89
N THR A 88 6.86 -5.90 -2.82
CA THR A 88 7.93 -6.86 -2.54
C THR A 88 7.38 -8.26 -2.24
N THR A 89 6.39 -8.34 -1.37
CA THR A 89 5.74 -9.61 -1.02
C THR A 89 4.95 -10.18 -2.20
N ASN A 90 4.14 -9.37 -2.89
CA ASN A 90 3.34 -9.87 -4.00
C ASN A 90 4.20 -10.32 -5.19
N LEU A 91 5.27 -9.60 -5.53
CA LEU A 91 6.20 -10.02 -6.57
C LEU A 91 6.89 -11.36 -6.25
N TRP A 92 7.08 -11.67 -4.98
CA TRP A 92 7.68 -12.92 -4.52
C TRP A 92 6.69 -14.07 -4.47
N LEU A 93 5.49 -13.83 -3.96
CA LEU A 93 4.51 -14.88 -3.70
C LEU A 93 3.65 -15.22 -4.91
N GLN A 94 3.29 -14.22 -5.74
CA GLN A 94 2.33 -14.43 -6.82
C GLN A 94 2.94 -15.18 -8.00
N ASP A 95 2.16 -16.13 -8.57
CA ASP A 95 2.56 -17.00 -9.68
C ASP A 95 3.87 -17.78 -9.38
N ASN A 96 4.15 -18.04 -8.11
CA ASN A 96 5.36 -18.72 -7.67
C ASN A 96 5.19 -20.24 -7.80
N GLN A 97 5.75 -20.80 -8.87
CA GLN A 97 5.78 -22.23 -9.14
C GLN A 97 7.23 -22.72 -9.26
N ASN A 98 7.54 -23.81 -8.57
CA ASN A 98 8.90 -24.34 -8.55
C ASN A 98 9.41 -24.64 -9.97
N GLY A 99 10.58 -24.12 -10.31
CA GLY A 99 11.24 -24.33 -11.59
C GLY A 99 10.69 -23.52 -12.77
N THR A 100 9.76 -22.57 -12.53
CA THR A 100 9.24 -21.66 -13.56
C THR A 100 9.46 -20.20 -13.18
N THR A 101 9.58 -19.32 -14.20
CA THR A 101 9.63 -17.88 -13.97
C THR A 101 8.21 -17.31 -13.90
N PRO A 102 7.84 -16.55 -12.84
CA PRO A 102 6.53 -15.95 -12.73
C PRO A 102 6.21 -15.05 -13.94
N ARG A 103 5.01 -15.18 -14.47
CA ARG A 103 4.50 -14.38 -15.60
C ARG A 103 3.49 -13.34 -15.13
N LEU A 104 2.72 -13.66 -14.09
CA LEU A 104 1.75 -12.77 -13.45
C LEU A 104 2.36 -12.21 -12.17
N ARG A 105 2.43 -10.88 -12.04
CA ARG A 105 3.22 -10.25 -10.99
C ARG A 105 2.40 -9.82 -9.77
N GLY A 106 1.06 -9.91 -9.85
CA GLY A 106 0.17 -9.67 -8.71
C GLY A 106 0.21 -8.26 -8.13
N LEU A 107 0.49 -7.25 -8.95
CA LEU A 107 0.40 -5.86 -8.52
C LEU A 107 -0.95 -5.29 -8.91
N ALA A 108 -1.66 -4.71 -7.94
CA ALA A 108 -2.86 -3.94 -8.23
C ALA A 108 -2.55 -2.81 -9.24
N PRO A 109 -3.52 -2.37 -10.06
CA PRO A 109 -3.33 -1.36 -11.11
C PRO A 109 -3.14 0.04 -10.51
N MET A 110 -1.92 0.32 -10.05
CA MET A 110 -1.56 1.50 -9.25
C MET A 110 -1.81 2.82 -9.95
N HIS A 111 -1.49 2.90 -11.25
CA HIS A 111 -1.68 4.12 -12.05
C HIS A 111 -3.17 4.43 -12.20
N GLU A 112 -3.97 3.43 -12.49
CA GLU A 112 -5.42 3.54 -12.67
C GLU A 112 -6.11 3.94 -11.36
N LEU A 113 -5.71 3.32 -10.24
CA LEU A 113 -6.20 3.66 -8.89
C LEU A 113 -5.91 5.13 -8.57
N ARG A 114 -4.66 5.56 -8.75
CA ARG A 114 -4.27 6.95 -8.49
C ARG A 114 -4.97 7.94 -9.41
N ALA A 115 -5.08 7.62 -10.70
CA ALA A 115 -5.77 8.46 -11.67
C ALA A 115 -7.26 8.65 -11.35
N ALA A 116 -7.91 7.65 -10.75
CA ALA A 116 -9.28 7.72 -10.27
C ALA A 116 -9.43 8.46 -8.93
N GLY A 117 -8.32 8.80 -8.24
CA GLY A 117 -8.35 9.48 -6.95
C GLY A 117 -8.37 8.54 -5.73
N VAL A 118 -8.16 7.24 -5.92
CA VAL A 118 -7.99 6.31 -4.80
C VAL A 118 -6.64 6.58 -4.13
N PRO A 119 -6.59 6.81 -2.81
CA PRO A 119 -5.33 6.92 -2.08
C PRO A 119 -4.57 5.59 -2.14
N VAL A 120 -3.41 5.58 -2.82
CA VAL A 120 -2.55 4.41 -2.92
C VAL A 120 -1.41 4.53 -1.92
N LEU A 121 -1.25 3.49 -1.11
CA LEU A 121 -0.17 3.32 -0.15
C LEU A 121 0.78 2.22 -0.63
N LEU A 122 2.01 2.27 -0.17
CA LEU A 122 2.99 1.20 -0.36
C LEU A 122 3.42 0.65 1.00
N GLY A 123 3.44 -0.67 1.13
CA GLY A 123 3.86 -1.37 2.33
C GLY A 123 4.83 -2.51 2.03
N ALA A 124 5.56 -2.93 3.07
CA ALA A 124 6.50 -4.06 2.96
C ALA A 124 5.79 -5.42 3.04
N ASP A 125 4.78 -5.51 3.92
CA ASP A 125 4.08 -6.74 4.32
C ASP A 125 5.02 -7.74 5.01
N ASN A 126 5.35 -8.87 4.39
CA ASN A 126 6.25 -9.87 4.97
C ASN A 126 7.69 -9.36 5.06
N VAL A 127 8.30 -9.48 6.23
CA VAL A 127 9.66 -9.00 6.51
C VAL A 127 10.45 -10.06 7.26
N ALA A 128 11.46 -10.62 6.58
CA ALA A 128 12.37 -11.62 7.13
C ALA A 128 11.64 -12.80 7.81
N ASP A 129 10.56 -13.26 7.23
CA ASP A 129 9.70 -14.32 7.72
C ASP A 129 9.67 -15.53 6.75
N PRO A 130 8.95 -16.63 7.09
CA PRO A 130 8.88 -17.81 6.23
C PRO A 130 8.24 -17.58 4.85
N PHE A 131 7.41 -16.55 4.69
CA PHE A 131 6.75 -16.23 3.42
C PHE A 131 7.66 -15.40 2.52
N PHE A 132 8.40 -14.44 3.10
CA PHE A 132 9.35 -13.61 2.36
C PHE A 132 10.58 -13.28 3.20
N SER A 133 11.61 -14.11 3.09
CA SER A 133 12.86 -14.00 3.87
C SER A 133 13.74 -12.79 3.53
N MET A 134 13.53 -12.16 2.35
CA MET A 134 14.30 -11.00 1.87
C MET A 134 13.59 -9.67 2.14
N GLY A 135 12.44 -9.69 2.79
CA GLY A 135 11.68 -8.48 3.11
C GLY A 135 12.40 -7.58 4.10
N THR A 136 12.22 -6.28 3.98
CA THR A 136 12.79 -5.25 4.87
C THR A 136 11.72 -4.26 5.29
N TYR A 137 11.92 -3.58 6.43
CA TYR A 137 11.05 -2.47 6.88
C TYR A 137 11.38 -1.13 6.20
N ASP A 138 12.21 -1.14 5.15
CA ASP A 138 12.65 0.07 4.48
C ASP A 138 11.63 0.55 3.43
N ALA A 139 10.87 1.60 3.75
CA ALA A 139 9.89 2.18 2.85
C ALA A 139 10.48 2.70 1.52
N LEU A 140 11.76 3.11 1.51
CA LEU A 140 12.42 3.52 0.27
C LEU A 140 12.78 2.32 -0.61
N ASP A 141 13.11 1.17 -0.01
CA ASP A 141 13.30 -0.06 -0.76
C ASP A 141 11.98 -0.54 -1.37
N VAL A 142 10.88 -0.45 -0.62
CA VAL A 142 9.53 -0.74 -1.14
C VAL A 142 9.19 0.17 -2.32
N LEU A 143 9.40 1.49 -2.20
CA LEU A 143 9.18 2.45 -3.29
C LEU A 143 10.05 2.13 -4.51
N ARG A 144 11.32 1.80 -4.31
CA ARG A 144 12.23 1.40 -5.38
C ARG A 144 11.71 0.18 -6.14
N ASN A 145 11.30 -0.87 -5.42
CA ASN A 145 10.77 -2.08 -6.03
C ASN A 145 9.45 -1.82 -6.76
N ALA A 146 8.54 -1.03 -6.18
CA ALA A 146 7.32 -0.59 -6.84
C ALA A 146 7.61 0.20 -8.11
N SER A 147 8.58 1.13 -8.06
CA SER A 147 8.97 1.95 -9.22
C SER A 147 9.48 1.10 -10.38
N ILE A 148 10.27 0.07 -10.10
CA ILE A 148 10.76 -0.86 -11.12
C ILE A 148 9.61 -1.72 -11.67
N ALA A 149 8.76 -2.26 -10.79
CA ALA A 149 7.75 -3.23 -11.16
C ALA A 149 6.53 -2.62 -11.87
N ALA A 150 6.14 -1.40 -11.50
CA ALA A 150 4.99 -0.68 -12.04
C ALA A 150 5.38 0.56 -12.86
N HIS A 151 6.68 0.75 -13.16
CA HIS A 151 7.19 1.88 -13.95
C HIS A 151 6.80 3.26 -13.37
N LEU A 152 6.94 3.41 -12.04
CA LEU A 152 6.60 4.66 -11.37
C LEU A 152 7.76 5.66 -11.47
N ALA A 153 7.45 6.94 -11.63
CA ALA A 153 8.39 8.03 -11.39
C ALA A 153 8.49 8.26 -9.86
N PRO A 154 9.62 7.96 -9.19
CA PRO A 154 9.67 7.93 -7.71
C PRO A 154 9.20 9.23 -7.05
N ALA A 155 9.55 10.38 -7.64
CA ALA A 155 9.18 11.70 -7.12
C ALA A 155 7.66 11.88 -6.97
N ASP A 156 6.89 11.33 -7.92
CA ASP A 156 5.43 11.47 -7.95
C ASP A 156 4.72 10.53 -6.97
N TRP A 157 5.45 9.56 -6.39
CA TRP A 157 4.88 8.50 -5.53
C TRP A 157 5.39 8.55 -4.08
N LEU A 158 6.05 9.63 -3.67
CA LEU A 158 6.53 9.79 -2.30
C LEU A 158 5.39 9.82 -1.29
N ASP A 159 4.26 10.35 -1.66
CA ASP A 159 3.05 10.37 -0.84
C ASP A 159 2.56 8.98 -0.46
N SER A 160 2.83 7.95 -1.29
CA SER A 160 2.45 6.56 -1.03
C SER A 160 3.21 5.93 0.14
N ILE A 161 4.38 6.46 0.50
CA ILE A 161 5.18 6.00 1.66
C ILE A 161 5.24 7.03 2.79
N THR A 162 4.56 8.17 2.66
CA THR A 162 4.60 9.27 3.64
C THR A 162 3.21 9.73 4.04
N THR A 163 2.60 10.61 3.26
CA THR A 163 1.35 11.28 3.64
C THR A 163 0.12 10.39 3.54
N ASN A 164 0.04 9.51 2.55
CA ASN A 164 -1.10 8.59 2.42
C ASN A 164 -1.17 7.58 3.58
N PRO A 165 -0.06 6.91 3.99
CA PRO A 165 -0.04 6.10 5.20
C PRO A 165 -0.41 6.87 6.47
N ALA A 166 0.10 8.10 6.63
CA ALA A 166 -0.24 8.93 7.79
C ALA A 166 -1.75 9.19 7.86
N ARG A 167 -2.37 9.59 6.75
CA ARG A 167 -3.83 9.79 6.66
C ARG A 167 -4.60 8.51 6.96
N ALA A 168 -4.22 7.39 6.33
CA ALA A 168 -4.89 6.11 6.52
C ALA A 168 -4.84 5.61 7.97
N MET A 169 -3.80 5.98 8.72
CA MET A 169 -3.66 5.68 10.15
C MET A 169 -4.25 6.74 11.08
N GLY A 170 -4.94 7.74 10.53
CA GLY A 170 -5.49 8.84 11.33
C GLY A 170 -4.44 9.69 12.04
N ARG A 171 -3.21 9.78 11.47
CA ARG A 171 -2.12 10.56 12.04
C ARG A 171 -1.99 11.91 11.35
N ASP A 172 -1.48 12.89 12.10
CA ASP A 172 -1.13 14.18 11.54
C ASP A 172 -0.04 14.04 10.47
N ILE A 173 -0.23 14.79 9.38
CA ILE A 173 0.76 14.88 8.31
C ILE A 173 1.90 15.77 8.80
N ASN A 174 3.10 15.21 8.85
CA ASN A 174 4.29 15.99 9.16
C ASN A 174 4.81 16.69 7.89
N GLU A 175 4.69 17.99 7.86
CA GLU A 175 5.22 18.85 6.79
C GLU A 175 6.42 19.63 7.30
N ILE A 176 7.43 19.81 6.44
CA ILE A 176 8.56 20.70 6.73
C ILE A 176 8.08 22.15 6.62
N LYS A 177 7.74 22.75 7.76
CA LYS A 177 7.28 24.14 7.85
C LYS A 177 7.76 24.79 9.14
N ILE A 178 7.79 26.14 9.16
CA ILE A 178 8.16 26.91 10.36
C ILE A 178 7.16 26.58 11.48
N GLY A 179 7.69 26.16 12.65
CA GLY A 179 6.88 25.75 13.81
C GLY A 179 6.35 24.31 13.72
N GLY A 180 6.63 23.57 12.63
CA GLY A 180 6.30 22.16 12.50
C GLY A 180 7.25 21.23 13.27
N SER A 181 6.90 19.95 13.35
CA SER A 181 7.80 18.93 13.90
C SER A 181 9.04 18.77 13.02
N ALA A 182 10.21 18.71 13.65
CA ALA A 182 11.49 18.47 12.95
C ALA A 182 11.77 16.96 12.84
N ASP A 183 10.80 16.21 12.26
CA ASP A 183 10.88 14.79 11.96
C ASP A 183 11.04 14.63 10.45
N PHE A 184 12.24 14.30 10.00
CA PHE A 184 12.53 14.12 8.57
C PHE A 184 13.75 13.24 8.36
N ILE A 185 13.94 12.80 7.13
CA ILE A 185 15.10 12.02 6.70
C ILE A 185 15.84 12.83 5.64
N LEU A 186 17.14 13.01 5.83
CA LEU A 186 18.04 13.49 4.77
C LEU A 186 18.61 12.29 4.04
N ILE A 187 18.54 12.31 2.73
CA ILE A 187 19.03 11.24 1.87
C ILE A 187 20.03 11.86 0.88
N GLU A 188 21.16 11.22 0.70
CA GLU A 188 22.14 11.63 -0.27
C GLU A 188 21.68 11.32 -1.69
N GLY A 189 21.70 12.31 -2.59
CA GLY A 189 21.33 12.18 -4.00
C GLY A 189 20.97 13.52 -4.63
N ASN A 190 21.13 13.61 -5.94
CA ASN A 190 20.77 14.80 -6.74
C ASN A 190 19.34 14.70 -7.32
N SER A 191 18.75 13.51 -7.31
CA SER A 191 17.38 13.22 -7.71
C SER A 191 16.84 12.02 -6.92
N TRP A 192 15.54 11.73 -7.03
CA TRP A 192 14.96 10.54 -6.39
C TRP A 192 15.48 9.24 -7.01
N GLU A 193 15.71 9.21 -8.32
CA GLU A 193 16.32 8.08 -9.00
C GLU A 193 17.76 7.83 -8.49
N ASP A 194 18.50 8.90 -8.22
CA ASP A 194 19.85 8.83 -7.67
C ASP A 194 19.83 8.31 -6.22
N ALA A 195 18.94 8.85 -5.40
CA ALA A 195 18.74 8.41 -4.01
C ALA A 195 18.31 6.94 -3.91
N LEU A 196 17.49 6.46 -4.85
CA LEU A 196 17.00 5.07 -4.87
C LEU A 196 17.90 4.11 -5.63
N ARG A 197 18.95 4.58 -6.32
CA ARG A 197 19.90 3.72 -7.08
C ARG A 197 20.64 2.77 -6.14
N SER A 198 20.98 3.22 -4.95
CA SER A 198 21.68 2.42 -3.95
C SER A 198 20.81 2.21 -2.71
N PRO A 199 20.51 0.95 -2.34
CA PRO A 199 19.83 0.64 -1.08
C PRO A 199 20.59 1.13 0.17
N LYS A 200 21.91 1.38 0.01
CA LYS A 200 22.82 1.84 1.06
C LYS A 200 23.10 3.34 0.98
N ALA A 201 22.29 4.13 0.27
CA ALA A 201 22.45 5.58 0.26
C ALA A 201 22.50 6.11 1.70
N SER A 202 23.44 7.01 1.97
CA SER A 202 23.61 7.61 3.30
C SER A 202 22.32 8.32 3.71
N ARG A 203 21.83 7.99 4.91
CA ARG A 203 20.60 8.58 5.45
C ARG A 203 20.85 9.10 6.85
N GLN A 204 20.31 10.28 7.13
CA GLN A 204 20.27 10.84 8.47
C GLN A 204 18.82 11.03 8.89
N VAL A 205 18.41 10.35 9.95
CA VAL A 205 17.05 10.44 10.50
C VAL A 205 17.03 11.47 11.62
N PHE A 206 16.11 12.40 11.53
CA PHE A 206 15.85 13.38 12.58
C PHE A 206 14.49 13.15 13.21
N ARG A 207 14.44 13.13 14.54
CA ARG A 207 13.23 13.06 15.36
C ARG A 207 13.27 14.18 16.38
N ALA A 208 12.26 15.06 16.35
CA ALA A 208 12.19 16.26 17.18
C ALA A 208 13.49 17.09 17.11
N GLY A 209 14.05 17.24 15.91
CA GLY A 209 15.29 18.00 15.64
C GLY A 209 16.58 17.32 16.07
N ARG A 210 16.53 16.08 16.56
CA ARG A 210 17.73 15.34 16.99
C ARG A 210 18.04 14.20 16.03
N THR A 211 19.30 14.08 15.65
CA THR A 211 19.79 12.97 14.84
C THR A 211 19.60 11.65 15.60
N GLN A 212 19.00 10.68 14.96
CA GLN A 212 18.91 9.32 15.46
C GLN A 212 20.10 8.51 14.94
N SER A 213 20.78 7.77 15.84
CA SER A 213 21.71 6.74 15.39
C SER A 213 20.89 5.60 14.81
N ILE A 214 20.99 5.38 13.49
CA ILE A 214 20.54 4.12 12.91
C ILE A 214 21.45 3.06 13.52
N GLY A 215 20.91 2.17 14.36
CA GLY A 215 21.67 1.09 14.94
C GLY A 215 22.43 0.36 13.83
N LYS A 216 23.71 0.08 14.02
CA LYS A 216 24.42 -0.86 13.14
C LYS A 216 23.63 -2.15 13.25
N GLU A 217 22.99 -2.58 12.17
CA GLU A 217 22.47 -3.93 12.08
C GLU A 217 23.60 -4.86 12.51
N ALA A 218 23.31 -5.70 13.50
CA ALA A 218 24.24 -6.75 13.88
C ALA A 218 24.47 -7.62 12.65
N ALA A 219 25.70 -7.63 12.17
CA ALA A 219 26.17 -8.43 11.05
C ALA A 219 26.04 -9.93 11.34
#